data_80acff60276147ddce7816986b149609
#
_entry.id   80acff60276147ddce7816986b149609
#
_cell.length_a   1.000
_cell.length_b   1.000
_cell.length_c   1.000
_cell.angle_alpha   90.00
_cell.angle_beta   90.00
_cell.angle_gamma   90.00
#
_symmetry.space_group_name_H-M   'P 1'
#
loop_
_entity.id
_entity.type
_entity.pdbx_description
1 polymer ?
#
loop_
_entity_poly.entity_id
_entity_poly.type
_entity_poly.pdbx_seq_one_letter_code
_entity_poly.pdbx_strand_id
1 'polypeptide(L)'
;MILVDMNQISVASVMMHLHMTKQTKPDEDMVRHMILNSLRMYRMRFCDEYGELVLCYDSKHYWRRDYYPEYKHNRKKGRESSANDWDAIFAVLNAVKSELKEFFPYKHLEVYGAEADDIIAALCGELEFDNGKTLILSGDKDFIQLQKYRNVTQYSPITKKFVNGVDPDDYLSEHVLKG
;
A
#
# COMPACT_ATOMS: atom_id res chain seq x y z
N MET A 1 5.21 -9.40 -11.75
CA MET A 1 4.05 -9.40 -10.81
C MET A 1 3.68 -8.00 -10.39
N ILE A 2 2.46 -7.81 -9.83
CA ILE A 2 1.99 -6.51 -9.35
C ILE A 2 1.94 -6.55 -7.82
N LEU A 3 2.81 -5.80 -7.15
CA LEU A 3 2.87 -5.70 -5.68
C LEU A 3 1.99 -4.54 -5.22
N VAL A 4 0.97 -4.84 -4.45
CA VAL A 4 -0.06 -3.88 -4.04
C VAL A 4 0.13 -3.50 -2.58
N ASP A 5 0.39 -2.24 -2.31
CA ASP A 5 0.32 -1.65 -0.97
C ASP A 5 -1.16 -1.51 -0.56
N MET A 6 -1.65 -2.53 0.14
CA MET A 6 -3.06 -2.58 0.51
C MET A 6 -3.47 -1.53 1.53
N ASN A 7 -2.54 -1.10 2.38
CA ASN A 7 -2.84 -0.03 3.33
C ASN A 7 -3.16 1.27 2.61
N GLN A 8 -2.36 1.62 1.60
CA GLN A 8 -2.61 2.85 0.85
C GLN A 8 -3.93 2.78 0.08
N ILE A 9 -4.20 1.69 -0.66
CA ILE A 9 -5.43 1.54 -1.44
C ILE A 9 -6.65 1.54 -0.54
N SER A 10 -6.60 0.80 0.56
CA SER A 10 -7.75 0.64 1.47
C SER A 10 -8.05 1.93 2.20
N VAL A 11 -7.05 2.58 2.79
CA VAL A 11 -7.23 3.86 3.49
C VAL A 11 -7.67 4.96 2.52
N ALA A 12 -7.09 5.02 1.32
CA ALA A 12 -7.50 6.00 0.31
C ALA A 12 -8.97 5.82 -0.10
N SER A 13 -9.45 4.58 -0.22
CA SER A 13 -10.85 4.28 -0.53
C SER A 13 -11.79 4.76 0.58
N VAL A 14 -11.46 4.49 1.84
CA VAL A 14 -12.24 4.99 2.98
C VAL A 14 -12.24 6.52 3.03
N MET A 15 -11.06 7.15 2.92
CA MET A 15 -10.98 8.61 2.99
C MET A 15 -11.74 9.29 1.84
N MET A 16 -11.69 8.71 0.65
CA MET A 16 -12.49 9.18 -0.49
C MET A 16 -13.99 9.05 -0.22
N HIS A 17 -14.44 7.91 0.31
CA HIS A 17 -15.84 7.72 0.69
C HIS A 17 -16.30 8.77 1.70
N LEU A 18 -15.57 8.95 2.82
CA LEU A 18 -15.90 9.92 3.86
C LEU A 18 -15.92 11.36 3.32
N HIS A 19 -14.96 11.70 2.45
CA HIS A 19 -14.91 13.01 1.81
C HIS A 19 -16.14 13.27 0.92
N MET A 20 -16.55 12.29 0.12
CA MET A 20 -17.70 12.40 -0.78
C MET A 20 -19.02 12.48 -0.04
N THR A 21 -19.19 11.71 1.04
CA THR A 21 -20.43 11.64 1.82
C THR A 21 -20.49 12.69 2.92
N LYS A 22 -19.35 13.31 3.28
CA LYS A 22 -19.18 14.19 4.43
C LYS A 22 -19.56 13.53 5.76
N GLN A 23 -19.46 12.21 5.82
CA GLN A 23 -19.70 11.42 7.02
C GLN A 23 -18.40 11.19 7.78
N THR A 24 -18.50 10.87 9.06
CA THR A 24 -17.35 10.48 9.91
C THR A 24 -17.20 8.98 10.05
N LYS A 25 -18.25 8.23 9.70
CA LYS A 25 -18.28 6.77 9.67
C LYS A 25 -18.33 6.23 8.25
N PRO A 26 -17.54 5.21 7.92
CA PRO A 26 -17.61 4.58 6.62
C PRO A 26 -18.85 3.69 6.49
N ASP A 27 -19.43 3.67 5.29
CA ASP A 27 -20.35 2.63 4.87
C ASP A 27 -19.52 1.42 4.38
N GLU A 28 -19.73 0.27 5.01
CA GLU A 28 -18.93 -0.94 4.76
C GLU A 28 -19.09 -1.45 3.33
N ASP A 29 -20.33 -1.49 2.82
CA ASP A 29 -20.63 -2.01 1.48
C ASP A 29 -20.02 -1.10 0.41
N MET A 30 -20.11 0.20 0.60
CA MET A 30 -19.52 1.16 -0.33
C MET A 30 -17.98 1.10 -0.33
N VAL A 31 -17.36 1.03 0.85
CA VAL A 31 -15.89 0.91 0.95
C VAL A 31 -15.43 -0.40 0.34
N ARG A 32 -16.11 -1.51 0.61
CA ARG A 32 -15.85 -2.82 -0.02
C ARG A 32 -15.88 -2.71 -1.54
N HIS A 33 -16.96 -2.12 -2.06
CA HIS A 33 -17.13 -1.90 -3.50
C HIS A 33 -15.99 -1.08 -4.09
N MET A 34 -15.59 0.01 -3.43
CA MET A 34 -14.49 0.88 -3.92
C MET A 34 -13.14 0.14 -3.94
N ILE A 35 -12.82 -0.64 -2.91
CA ILE A 35 -11.59 -1.43 -2.84
C ILE A 35 -11.58 -2.48 -3.95
N LEU A 36 -12.66 -3.26 -4.09
CA LEU A 36 -12.78 -4.31 -5.10
C LEU A 36 -12.68 -3.74 -6.52
N ASN A 37 -13.35 -2.63 -6.79
CA ASN A 37 -13.25 -1.97 -8.10
C ASN A 37 -11.85 -1.45 -8.38
N SER A 38 -11.14 -0.93 -7.38
CA SER A 38 -9.76 -0.49 -7.54
C SER A 38 -8.85 -1.67 -7.92
N LEU A 39 -8.94 -2.78 -7.19
CA LEU A 39 -8.16 -3.99 -7.48
C LEU A 39 -8.47 -4.55 -8.87
N ARG A 40 -9.77 -4.65 -9.22
CA ARG A 40 -10.21 -5.08 -10.56
C ARG A 40 -9.65 -4.18 -11.65
N MET A 41 -9.76 -2.87 -11.48
CA MET A 41 -9.26 -1.88 -12.45
C MET A 41 -7.76 -2.03 -12.69
N TYR A 42 -6.96 -2.15 -11.61
CA TYR A 42 -5.51 -2.31 -11.74
C TYR A 42 -5.14 -3.65 -12.34
N ARG A 43 -5.83 -4.73 -11.96
CA ARG A 43 -5.65 -6.03 -12.60
C ARG A 43 -5.91 -5.96 -14.09
N MET A 44 -7.05 -5.44 -14.51
CA MET A 44 -7.40 -5.30 -15.93
C MET A 44 -6.42 -4.44 -16.72
N ARG A 45 -5.84 -3.44 -16.07
CA ARG A 45 -4.94 -2.50 -16.74
C ARG A 45 -3.52 -3.04 -16.90
N PHE A 46 -3.04 -3.83 -15.96
CA PHE A 46 -1.62 -4.12 -15.84
C PHE A 46 -1.28 -5.62 -15.88
N CYS A 47 -2.25 -6.53 -15.77
CA CYS A 47 -1.93 -7.96 -15.63
C CYS A 47 -1.28 -8.55 -16.88
N ASP A 48 -1.60 -8.07 -18.08
CA ASP A 48 -1.01 -8.56 -19.33
C ASP A 48 0.50 -8.28 -19.40
N GLU A 49 0.95 -7.19 -18.81
CA GLU A 49 2.37 -6.82 -18.80
C GLU A 49 3.12 -7.31 -17.57
N TYR A 50 2.49 -7.27 -16.40
CA TYR A 50 3.16 -7.53 -15.11
C TYR A 50 2.70 -8.83 -14.43
N GLY A 51 1.61 -9.43 -14.87
CA GLY A 51 1.02 -10.61 -14.24
C GLY A 51 0.06 -10.27 -13.08
N GLU A 52 -0.19 -11.24 -12.20
CA GLU A 52 -1.24 -11.15 -11.19
C GLU A 52 -0.87 -10.24 -9.99
N LEU A 53 -1.91 -9.81 -9.28
CA LEU A 53 -1.81 -9.01 -8.07
C LEU A 53 -1.32 -9.86 -6.89
N VAL A 54 -0.42 -9.29 -6.12
CA VAL A 54 0.00 -9.77 -4.80
C VAL A 54 -0.31 -8.68 -3.79
N LEU A 55 -1.22 -8.96 -2.87
CA LEU A 55 -1.72 -8.00 -1.89
C LEU A 55 -0.84 -8.03 -0.64
N CYS A 56 -0.08 -6.96 -0.42
CA CYS A 56 0.84 -6.83 0.71
C CYS A 56 0.17 -6.02 1.84
N TYR A 57 0.24 -6.55 3.06
CA TYR A 57 -0.39 -5.95 4.24
C TYR A 57 0.63 -5.73 5.35
N ASP A 58 0.44 -4.63 6.11
CA ASP A 58 1.15 -4.44 7.36
C ASP A 58 0.75 -5.50 8.39
N SER A 59 1.72 -6.00 9.13
CA SER A 59 1.46 -6.72 10.37
C SER A 59 0.93 -5.76 11.44
N LYS A 60 0.17 -6.29 12.41
CA LYS A 60 -0.25 -5.54 13.61
C LYS A 60 0.93 -5.08 14.46
N HIS A 61 1.97 -5.90 14.51
CA HIS A 61 3.24 -5.61 15.15
C HIS A 61 4.31 -5.49 14.06
N TYR A 62 5.19 -4.50 14.17
CA TYR A 62 6.32 -4.35 13.25
C TYR A 62 7.59 -4.01 14.00
N TRP A 63 8.69 -4.57 13.55
CA TRP A 63 10.00 -4.56 14.17
C TRP A 63 10.55 -3.17 14.51
N ARG A 64 10.17 -2.15 13.72
CA ARG A 64 10.63 -0.76 13.93
C ARG A 64 10.22 -0.21 15.30
N ARG A 65 9.09 -0.67 15.85
CA ARG A 65 8.66 -0.27 17.21
C ARG A 65 9.49 -0.86 18.32
N ASP A 66 10.12 -1.99 18.08
CA ASP A 66 10.98 -2.63 19.09
C ASP A 66 12.27 -1.84 19.27
N TYR A 67 12.75 -1.18 18.21
CA TYR A 67 13.94 -0.33 18.24
C TYR A 67 13.63 1.14 18.52
N TYR A 68 12.48 1.64 18.03
CA TYR A 68 12.06 3.02 18.20
C TYR A 68 10.58 3.10 18.57
N PRO A 69 10.24 3.11 19.87
CA PRO A 69 8.84 3.11 20.37
C PRO A 69 7.99 4.27 19.83
N GLU A 70 8.61 5.43 19.55
CA GLU A 70 7.92 6.60 18.99
C GLU A 70 7.61 6.50 17.49
N TYR A 71 8.02 5.41 16.83
CA TYR A 71 7.79 5.21 15.41
C TYR A 71 6.30 5.33 15.06
N LYS A 72 6.00 6.22 14.11
CA LYS A 72 4.63 6.55 13.68
C LYS A 72 3.69 7.07 14.80
N HIS A 73 4.24 7.53 15.94
CA HIS A 73 3.43 8.07 17.05
C HIS A 73 2.56 9.26 16.62
N ASN A 74 3.06 10.12 15.74
CA ASN A 74 2.32 11.24 15.19
C ASN A 74 1.04 10.82 14.44
N ARG A 75 1.02 9.63 13.84
CA ARG A 75 -0.19 9.10 13.18
C ARG A 75 -1.30 8.81 14.20
N LYS A 76 -0.94 8.37 15.41
CA LYS A 76 -1.92 8.15 16.49
C LYS A 76 -2.52 9.49 16.94
N LYS A 77 -1.67 10.49 17.22
CA LYS A 77 -2.12 11.85 17.58
C LYS A 77 -3.03 12.46 16.51
N GLY A 78 -2.66 12.33 15.23
CA GLY A 78 -3.47 12.81 14.11
C GLY A 78 -4.84 12.14 14.01
N ARG A 79 -4.94 10.84 14.34
CA ARG A 79 -6.22 10.14 14.40
C ARG A 79 -7.08 10.60 15.57
N GLU A 80 -6.50 10.76 16.74
CA GLU A 80 -7.18 11.23 17.96
C GLU A 80 -7.74 12.64 17.81
N SER A 81 -7.08 13.50 17.02
CA SER A 81 -7.54 14.85 16.70
C SER A 81 -8.52 14.92 15.52
N SER A 82 -8.72 13.83 14.83
CA SER A 82 -9.62 13.74 13.66
C SER A 82 -11.07 13.60 14.08
N ALA A 83 -12.00 14.17 13.33
CA ALA A 83 -13.43 13.96 13.51
C ALA A 83 -13.92 12.57 13.05
N ASN A 84 -13.08 11.81 12.34
CA ASN A 84 -13.44 10.50 11.81
C ASN A 84 -13.46 9.43 12.91
N ASP A 85 -14.42 8.50 12.82
CA ASP A 85 -14.50 7.32 13.68
C ASP A 85 -13.49 6.26 13.21
N TRP A 86 -12.27 6.33 13.76
CA TRP A 86 -11.17 5.43 13.38
C TRP A 86 -11.41 3.98 13.79
N ASP A 87 -12.19 3.73 14.85
CA ASP A 87 -12.52 2.35 15.25
C ASP A 87 -13.43 1.71 14.20
N ALA A 88 -14.46 2.45 13.75
CA ALA A 88 -15.31 2.01 12.65
C ALA A 88 -14.52 1.83 11.33
N ILE A 89 -13.59 2.73 11.03
CA ILE A 89 -12.73 2.62 9.86
C ILE A 89 -11.91 1.32 9.91
N PHE A 90 -11.24 1.04 11.02
CA PHE A 90 -10.44 -0.17 11.15
C PHE A 90 -11.30 -1.45 11.15
N ALA A 91 -12.51 -1.39 11.71
CA ALA A 91 -13.45 -2.52 11.65
C ALA A 91 -13.78 -2.88 10.19
N VAL A 92 -14.17 -1.88 9.39
CA VAL A 92 -14.49 -2.06 7.96
C VAL A 92 -13.28 -2.56 7.18
N LEU A 93 -12.10 -1.98 7.38
CA LEU A 93 -10.88 -2.41 6.69
C LEU A 93 -10.48 -3.85 7.02
N ASN A 94 -10.65 -4.26 8.29
CA ASN A 94 -10.38 -5.64 8.71
C ASN A 94 -11.42 -6.62 8.12
N ALA A 95 -12.70 -6.24 8.05
CA ALA A 95 -13.74 -7.06 7.43
C ALA A 95 -13.43 -7.31 5.94
N VAL A 96 -13.17 -6.24 5.19
CA VAL A 96 -12.82 -6.34 3.75
C VAL A 96 -11.54 -7.15 3.54
N LYS A 97 -10.51 -6.98 4.40
CA LYS A 97 -9.29 -7.79 4.34
C LYS A 97 -9.58 -9.27 4.53
N SER A 98 -10.44 -9.62 5.49
CA SER A 98 -10.81 -11.01 5.76
C SER A 98 -11.57 -11.61 4.59
N GLU A 99 -12.53 -10.90 4.02
CA GLU A 99 -13.28 -11.30 2.83
C GLU A 99 -12.38 -11.51 1.60
N LEU A 100 -11.42 -10.60 1.38
CA LEU A 100 -10.44 -10.75 0.29
C LEU A 100 -9.63 -12.04 0.44
N LYS A 101 -9.21 -12.38 1.67
CA LYS A 101 -8.46 -13.60 1.95
C LYS A 101 -9.28 -14.87 1.77
N GLU A 102 -10.56 -14.82 2.09
CA GLU A 102 -11.44 -15.98 2.09
C GLU A 102 -12.07 -16.28 0.71
N PHE A 103 -12.49 -15.21 -0.01
CA PHE A 103 -13.35 -15.36 -1.19
C PHE A 103 -12.67 -14.99 -2.51
N PHE A 104 -11.48 -14.41 -2.49
CA PHE A 104 -10.82 -13.93 -3.70
C PHE A 104 -9.52 -14.66 -3.99
N PRO A 105 -9.22 -14.96 -5.28
CA PRO A 105 -8.06 -15.78 -5.66
C PRO A 105 -6.74 -14.97 -5.69
N TYR A 106 -6.66 -13.87 -4.95
CA TYR A 106 -5.42 -13.09 -4.88
C TYR A 106 -4.40 -13.75 -3.95
N LYS A 107 -3.12 -13.54 -4.24
CA LYS A 107 -2.05 -13.87 -3.29
C LYS A 107 -2.01 -12.79 -2.20
N HIS A 108 -1.99 -13.22 -0.94
CA HIS A 108 -1.95 -12.35 0.22
C HIS A 108 -0.64 -12.55 0.97
N LEU A 109 0.08 -11.47 1.23
CA LEU A 109 1.30 -11.48 2.01
C LEU A 109 1.14 -10.58 3.24
N GLU A 110 1.26 -11.18 4.38
CA GLU A 110 1.32 -10.54 5.69
C GLU A 110 2.30 -11.33 6.54
N VAL A 111 3.41 -10.71 6.89
CA VAL A 111 4.51 -11.34 7.63
C VAL A 111 4.57 -10.72 9.01
N TYR A 112 4.56 -11.56 10.06
CA TYR A 112 4.69 -11.06 11.43
C TYR A 112 5.98 -10.25 11.58
N GLY A 113 5.86 -9.09 12.17
CA GLY A 113 6.98 -8.18 12.39
C GLY A 113 7.31 -7.26 11.21
N ALA A 114 6.72 -7.47 10.03
CA ALA A 114 6.99 -6.66 8.84
C ALA A 114 5.84 -5.72 8.48
N GLU A 115 6.16 -4.60 7.86
CA GLU A 115 5.22 -3.73 7.18
C GLU A 115 5.11 -4.15 5.70
N ALA A 116 4.08 -3.68 4.99
CA ALA A 116 3.92 -3.94 3.54
C ALA A 116 5.14 -3.46 2.75
N ASP A 117 5.74 -2.36 3.18
CA ASP A 117 6.94 -1.77 2.57
C ASP A 117 8.14 -2.72 2.64
N ASP A 118 8.33 -3.40 3.79
CA ASP A 118 9.40 -4.39 3.97
C ASP A 118 9.19 -5.59 3.05
N ILE A 119 7.95 -6.07 2.94
CA ILE A 119 7.58 -7.22 2.09
C ILE A 119 7.83 -6.87 0.62
N ILE A 120 7.37 -5.69 0.18
CA ILE A 120 7.54 -5.22 -1.20
C ILE A 120 9.03 -5.05 -1.52
N ALA A 121 9.81 -4.46 -0.61
CA ALA A 121 11.24 -4.26 -0.80
C ALA A 121 11.99 -5.60 -0.92
N ALA A 122 11.69 -6.56 -0.03
CA ALA A 122 12.30 -7.89 -0.09
C ALA A 122 11.99 -8.61 -1.40
N LEU A 123 10.73 -8.58 -1.85
CA LEU A 123 10.32 -9.19 -3.11
C LEU A 123 10.98 -8.53 -4.33
N CYS A 124 11.12 -7.21 -4.34
CA CYS A 124 11.82 -6.52 -5.43
C CYS A 124 13.28 -6.94 -5.53
N GLY A 125 13.97 -7.13 -4.39
CA GLY A 125 15.34 -7.63 -4.35
C GLY A 125 15.48 -9.08 -4.84
N GLU A 126 14.59 -9.97 -4.39
CA GLU A 126 14.60 -11.38 -4.80
C GLU A 126 14.27 -11.55 -6.29
N LEU A 127 13.39 -10.71 -6.82
CA LEU A 127 12.93 -10.76 -8.21
C LEU A 127 13.86 -10.02 -9.19
N GLU A 128 14.93 -9.39 -8.73
CA GLU A 128 15.88 -8.68 -9.60
C GLU A 128 16.47 -9.59 -10.68
N PHE A 129 16.68 -10.85 -10.34
CA PHE A 129 17.28 -11.85 -11.24
C PHE A 129 16.27 -12.60 -12.09
N ASP A 130 14.97 -12.39 -11.85
CA ASP A 130 13.91 -12.91 -12.69
C ASP A 130 13.73 -12.03 -13.93
N ASN A 131 13.47 -12.65 -15.07
CA ASN A 131 13.17 -11.92 -16.31
C ASN A 131 11.79 -11.28 -16.32
N GLY A 132 11.06 -11.34 -15.21
CA GLY A 132 9.71 -10.81 -15.05
C GLY A 132 9.71 -9.34 -14.62
N LYS A 133 8.80 -8.54 -15.20
CA LYS A 133 8.57 -7.16 -14.76
C LYS A 133 7.81 -7.12 -13.43
N THR A 134 8.18 -6.19 -12.57
CA THR A 134 7.53 -5.93 -11.28
C THR A 134 6.93 -4.53 -11.27
N LEU A 135 5.66 -4.43 -10.92
CA LEU A 135 4.97 -3.16 -10.73
C LEU A 135 4.61 -2.97 -9.26
N ILE A 136 5.07 -1.89 -8.65
CA ILE A 136 4.64 -1.45 -7.31
C ILE A 136 3.44 -0.53 -7.48
N LEU A 137 2.30 -0.92 -6.91
CA LEU A 137 1.09 -0.08 -6.81
C LEU A 137 1.08 0.64 -5.47
N SER A 138 1.78 1.75 -5.41
CA SER A 138 1.81 2.68 -4.27
C SER A 138 2.25 4.07 -4.71
N GLY A 139 1.68 5.10 -4.11
CA GLY A 139 2.15 6.49 -4.27
C GLY A 139 3.19 6.89 -3.24
N ASP A 140 3.63 5.96 -2.38
CA ASP A 140 4.66 6.24 -1.40
C ASP A 140 6.00 6.49 -2.09
N LYS A 141 6.63 7.61 -1.72
CA LYS A 141 7.91 8.02 -2.33
C LYS A 141 9.07 7.17 -1.87
N ASP A 142 8.95 6.48 -0.75
CA ASP A 142 10.00 5.60 -0.24
C ASP A 142 10.27 4.43 -1.20
N PHE A 143 9.31 4.06 -2.04
CA PHE A 143 9.51 3.06 -3.09
C PHE A 143 10.34 3.53 -4.28
N ILE A 144 10.63 4.83 -4.42
CA ILE A 144 11.50 5.35 -5.49
C ILE A 144 12.88 4.67 -5.41
N GLN A 145 13.40 4.43 -4.20
CA GLN A 145 14.67 3.74 -4.00
C GLN A 145 14.71 2.31 -4.58
N LEU A 146 13.57 1.66 -4.77
CA LEU A 146 13.49 0.32 -5.34
C LEU A 146 13.56 0.33 -6.87
N GLN A 147 13.42 1.49 -7.52
CA GLN A 147 13.59 1.62 -8.97
C GLN A 147 15.07 1.48 -9.42
N LYS A 148 16.00 1.32 -8.47
CA LYS A 148 17.37 0.85 -8.77
C LYS A 148 17.38 -0.54 -9.42
N TYR A 149 16.39 -1.37 -9.15
CA TYR A 149 16.20 -2.66 -9.79
C TYR A 149 15.58 -2.46 -11.18
N ARG A 150 16.25 -2.91 -12.24
CA ARG A 150 15.88 -2.63 -13.64
C ARG A 150 14.49 -3.12 -14.06
N ASN A 151 13.99 -4.15 -13.40
CA ASN A 151 12.69 -4.77 -13.67
C ASN A 151 11.56 -4.17 -12.84
N VAL A 152 11.83 -3.19 -11.97
CA VAL A 152 10.86 -2.57 -11.06
C VAL A 152 10.39 -1.24 -11.61
N THR A 153 9.08 -1.06 -11.65
CA THR A 153 8.41 0.22 -11.93
C THR A 153 7.41 0.53 -10.83
N GLN A 154 7.10 1.80 -10.64
CA GLN A 154 6.12 2.25 -9.66
C GLN A 154 4.98 3.02 -10.32
N TYR A 155 3.75 2.71 -9.94
CA TYR A 155 2.55 3.44 -10.34
C TYR A 155 1.83 3.99 -9.12
N SER A 156 1.59 5.29 -9.09
CA SER A 156 0.85 5.94 -8.01
C SER A 156 -0.66 5.89 -8.26
N PRO A 157 -1.43 5.18 -7.43
CA PRO A 157 -2.89 5.17 -7.49
C PRO A 157 -3.51 6.56 -7.27
N ILE A 158 -2.83 7.41 -6.51
CA ILE A 158 -3.30 8.76 -6.15
C ILE A 158 -3.21 9.69 -7.35
N THR A 159 -2.04 9.78 -7.97
CA THR A 159 -1.81 10.66 -9.12
C THR A 159 -2.22 10.02 -10.45
N LYS A 160 -2.49 8.72 -10.46
CA LYS A 160 -2.81 7.90 -11.65
C LYS A 160 -1.72 7.94 -12.73
N LYS A 161 -0.46 8.02 -12.29
CA LYS A 161 0.73 8.10 -13.16
C LYS A 161 1.83 7.17 -12.69
N PHE A 162 2.68 6.76 -13.64
CA PHE A 162 3.96 6.17 -13.29
C PHE A 162 4.85 7.19 -12.60
N VAL A 163 5.58 6.74 -11.58
CA VAL A 163 6.56 7.54 -10.86
C VAL A 163 7.89 7.36 -11.57
N ASN A 164 8.31 8.38 -12.33
CA ASN A 164 9.50 8.35 -13.17
C ASN A 164 10.33 9.62 -12.98
N GLY A 165 11.57 9.59 -13.45
CA GLY A 165 12.40 10.79 -13.62
C GLY A 165 13.15 11.23 -12.38
N VAL A 166 13.24 10.38 -11.36
CA VAL A 166 14.08 10.61 -10.18
C VAL A 166 15.10 9.49 -10.13
N ASP A 167 16.38 9.84 -10.02
CA ASP A 167 17.42 8.85 -9.78
C ASP A 167 17.26 8.30 -8.35
N PRO A 168 17.19 6.97 -8.16
CA PRO A 168 16.96 6.36 -6.85
C PRO A 168 18.03 6.67 -5.81
N ASP A 169 19.29 6.74 -6.20
CA ASP A 169 20.41 6.99 -5.30
C ASP A 169 20.48 8.47 -4.91
N ASP A 170 20.23 9.37 -5.86
CA ASP A 170 20.10 10.80 -5.61
C ASP A 170 18.92 11.09 -4.67
N TYR A 171 17.77 10.44 -4.92
CA TYR A 171 16.58 10.57 -4.06
C TYR A 171 16.86 10.12 -2.63
N LEU A 172 17.48 8.96 -2.45
CA LEU A 172 17.80 8.43 -1.13
C LEU A 172 18.78 9.34 -0.39
N SER A 173 19.82 9.81 -1.07
CA SER A 173 20.81 10.73 -0.51
C SER A 173 20.18 12.04 -0.06
N GLU A 174 19.33 12.63 -0.90
CA GLU A 174 18.61 13.85 -0.59
C GLU A 174 17.64 13.68 0.59
N HIS A 175 16.93 12.55 0.63
CA HIS A 175 15.98 12.24 1.70
C HIS A 175 16.66 12.08 3.05
N VAL A 176 17.80 11.37 3.10
CA VAL A 176 18.60 11.20 4.33
C VAL A 176 19.16 12.53 4.83
N LEU A 177 19.60 13.40 3.93
CA LEU A 177 20.17 14.73 4.29
C LEU A 177 19.11 15.72 4.79
N LYS A 178 17.89 15.60 4.32
CA LYS A 178 16.79 16.52 4.70
C LYS A 178 16.08 16.12 6.01
N GLY A 179 16.21 14.91 6.46
CA GLY A 179 15.58 14.35 7.68
C GLY A 179 14.15 13.96 7.47
#